data_0e239d9a8b44d9de45be8d4ef0dba4fb
#
_entry.id   0e239d9a8b44d9de45be8d4ef0dba4fb
#
_cell.length_a   1.000
_cell.length_b   1.000
_cell.length_c   1.000
_cell.angle_alpha   90.00
_cell.angle_beta   90.00
_cell.angle_gamma   90.00
#
_symmetry.space_group_name_H-M   'P 1'
#
loop_
_entity.id
_entity.type
_entity.pdbx_description
1 polymer ?
#
loop_
_entity_poly.entity_id
_entity_poly.type
_entity_poly.pdbx_seq_one_letter_code
_entity_poly.pdbx_strand_id
1 'polypeptide(L)'
;MPVNKDSYRDNLLLKKVGVEHKYTEEQVQEYIKCSKDPVYFCMNYIKIVNVDEGLINFNMWDFQKEMINLFRDNRFVITKCPRQVGKTTTTVGYLLWATIFTDSQNVAVLANKGSLARDILAKYQLAYENLPQWLQQGVVTWNKGNVELENGSKVIAASTSSSAIRGGSFNIVFLDEFAFVPNNIANEFFNSVYPVISSGKSSKIIIVSTPNGMNLFYKLWMDSIEGRNNYKNFEIHWSMVPGRDEVWKEETIRNTSYRQFQQEFETEFLGSSNTLISGYKLQQLRYIDPIAEHDKMRIYEHPIKETGEESKSDHLYCIAVDVSEGKNLDSSAFSVIDISATPYRQVATYNSSSISPILFPTVIVNAARYYNDAYILVEINNNPQVADYIHADLEYENLLKVFTGNKKPQQLSAGFARGIQMGLKMSTQVKQVGCSNLKTLIEGDKLLINDFDTYSELTTFEQYKTSFAAAEGANDDMAMTLVIFAWATTQKYFREIVNHDLRKQIQLENMNQIDEDVLPAPIIESPLDHKFEVLDGDMWEAADGGEVYAGFFRDMLKNM
;
A
#
# COMPACT_ATOMS: atom_id res chain seq x y z
N MET A 1 -57.62 16.90 -13.65
CA MET A 1 -56.70 17.33 -14.72
C MET A 1 -56.56 16.19 -15.70
N PRO A 2 -56.52 16.39 -17.02
CA PRO A 2 -56.32 15.30 -17.95
C PRO A 2 -54.97 14.66 -17.66
N VAL A 3 -54.96 13.34 -17.47
CA VAL A 3 -53.75 12.53 -17.32
C VAL A 3 -52.93 12.68 -18.60
N ASN A 4 -51.71 13.22 -18.50
CA ASN A 4 -50.84 13.32 -19.67
C ASN A 4 -50.30 11.91 -19.98
N LYS A 5 -50.80 11.31 -21.08
CA LYS A 5 -50.51 9.93 -21.47
C LYS A 5 -49.02 9.69 -21.78
N ASP A 6 -48.24 10.74 -22.02
CA ASP A 6 -46.86 10.70 -22.49
C ASP A 6 -45.83 10.89 -21.38
N SER A 7 -46.30 11.16 -20.13
CA SER A 7 -45.43 11.36 -18.97
C SER A 7 -45.32 10.13 -18.07
N TYR A 8 -44.15 9.93 -17.46
CA TYR A 8 -43.93 8.87 -16.48
C TYR A 8 -44.56 9.22 -15.14
N ARG A 9 -45.56 8.43 -14.72
CA ARG A 9 -46.30 8.59 -13.45
C ARG A 9 -46.79 10.05 -13.20
N ASP A 10 -47.31 10.67 -14.25
CA ASP A 10 -47.81 12.04 -14.24
C ASP A 10 -46.76 13.14 -13.97
N ASN A 11 -45.47 12.81 -13.99
CA ASN A 11 -44.42 13.81 -13.97
C ASN A 11 -44.16 14.34 -15.39
N LEU A 12 -44.55 15.57 -15.64
CA LEU A 12 -44.45 16.22 -16.96
C LEU A 12 -43.04 16.44 -17.44
N LEU A 13 -42.04 16.33 -16.55
CA LEU A 13 -40.63 16.46 -16.88
C LEU A 13 -40.01 15.15 -17.36
N LEU A 14 -40.72 14.03 -17.27
CA LEU A 14 -40.21 12.70 -17.60
C LEU A 14 -41.00 12.06 -18.72
N LYS A 15 -40.32 11.69 -19.81
CA LYS A 15 -40.88 10.94 -20.92
C LYS A 15 -41.17 9.49 -20.50
N LYS A 16 -42.39 9.01 -20.84
CA LYS A 16 -42.78 7.61 -20.60
C LYS A 16 -42.18 6.67 -21.69
N VAL A 17 -42.02 5.40 -21.36
CA VAL A 17 -41.66 4.33 -22.31
C VAL A 17 -42.65 4.22 -23.45
N GLY A 18 -42.18 4.01 -24.67
CA GLY A 18 -42.98 3.80 -25.87
C GLY A 18 -43.59 5.07 -26.46
N VAL A 19 -43.20 6.25 -26.00
CA VAL A 19 -43.63 7.52 -26.59
C VAL A 19 -42.77 7.87 -27.79
N GLU A 20 -43.32 7.76 -28.99
CA GLU A 20 -42.65 8.14 -30.22
C GLU A 20 -42.54 9.68 -30.34
N HIS A 21 -41.36 10.14 -30.71
CA HIS A 21 -41.14 11.56 -31.03
C HIS A 21 -40.88 11.73 -32.53
N LYS A 22 -41.62 12.60 -33.18
CA LYS A 22 -41.37 12.97 -34.57
C LYS A 22 -40.30 14.07 -34.61
N TYR A 23 -39.08 13.67 -34.94
CA TYR A 23 -37.97 14.60 -35.03
C TYR A 23 -38.08 15.51 -36.26
N THR A 24 -37.76 16.79 -36.09
CA THR A 24 -37.44 17.68 -37.22
C THR A 24 -36.05 17.41 -37.75
N GLU A 25 -35.75 17.84 -38.97
CA GLU A 25 -34.39 17.70 -39.55
C GLU A 25 -33.34 18.39 -38.65
N GLU A 26 -33.66 19.53 -38.09
CA GLU A 26 -32.79 20.26 -37.15
C GLU A 26 -32.53 19.47 -35.88
N GLN A 27 -33.56 18.87 -35.29
CA GLN A 27 -33.42 18.01 -34.12
C GLN A 27 -32.58 16.77 -34.40
N VAL A 28 -32.69 16.16 -35.59
CA VAL A 28 -31.82 15.03 -35.98
C VAL A 28 -30.35 15.45 -36.06
N GLN A 29 -30.07 16.59 -36.70
CA GLN A 29 -28.70 17.10 -36.81
C GLN A 29 -28.14 17.44 -35.42
N GLU A 30 -28.94 18.04 -34.58
CA GLU A 30 -28.57 18.40 -33.21
C GLU A 30 -28.35 17.15 -32.33
N TYR A 31 -29.20 16.12 -32.48
CA TYR A 31 -29.01 14.81 -31.80
C TYR A 31 -27.67 14.17 -32.19
N ILE A 32 -27.35 14.15 -33.50
CA ILE A 32 -26.09 13.62 -34.02
C ILE A 32 -24.88 14.41 -33.45
N LYS A 33 -25.00 15.72 -33.34
CA LYS A 33 -23.95 16.58 -32.79
C LYS A 33 -23.74 16.29 -31.31
N CYS A 34 -24.81 16.24 -30.53
CA CYS A 34 -24.78 15.90 -29.11
C CYS A 34 -24.20 14.50 -28.87
N SER A 35 -24.58 13.49 -29.69
CA SER A 35 -24.09 12.12 -29.52
C SER A 35 -22.58 11.97 -29.75
N LYS A 36 -21.98 12.85 -30.58
CA LYS A 36 -20.54 12.81 -30.89
C LYS A 36 -19.69 13.62 -29.91
N ASP A 37 -20.27 14.66 -29.31
CA ASP A 37 -19.54 15.59 -28.45
C ASP A 37 -20.23 15.78 -27.09
N PRO A 38 -19.74 15.08 -26.04
CA PRO A 38 -20.26 15.19 -24.69
C PRO A 38 -20.09 16.61 -24.10
N VAL A 39 -19.04 17.35 -24.48
CA VAL A 39 -18.84 18.72 -24.01
C VAL A 39 -19.89 19.64 -24.60
N TYR A 40 -20.14 19.51 -25.91
CA TYR A 40 -21.21 20.25 -26.56
C TYR A 40 -22.57 19.97 -25.94
N PHE A 41 -22.91 18.70 -25.71
CA PHE A 41 -24.17 18.30 -25.06
C PHE A 41 -24.29 18.92 -23.67
N CYS A 42 -23.24 18.83 -22.84
CA CYS A 42 -23.27 19.37 -21.49
C CYS A 42 -23.49 20.89 -21.46
N MET A 43 -22.80 21.64 -22.31
CA MET A 43 -22.91 23.11 -22.33
C MET A 43 -24.25 23.63 -22.84
N ASN A 44 -24.88 22.91 -23.77
CA ASN A 44 -26.13 23.39 -24.39
C ASN A 44 -27.41 22.87 -23.74
N TYR A 45 -27.35 21.68 -23.11
CA TYR A 45 -28.57 21.01 -22.65
C TYR A 45 -28.59 20.70 -21.15
N ILE A 46 -27.47 20.69 -20.46
CA ILE A 46 -27.47 20.41 -19.02
C ILE A 46 -27.68 21.70 -18.24
N LYS A 47 -28.59 21.62 -17.29
CA LYS A 47 -28.78 22.64 -16.27
C LYS A 47 -28.30 22.17 -14.90
N ILE A 48 -27.72 23.08 -14.16
CA ILE A 48 -27.16 22.86 -12.84
C ILE A 48 -27.69 23.86 -11.84
N VAL A 49 -27.69 23.52 -10.56
CA VAL A 49 -28.03 24.47 -9.50
C VAL A 49 -26.77 25.20 -9.07
N ASN A 50 -26.76 26.51 -9.29
CA ASN A 50 -25.78 27.42 -8.71
C ASN A 50 -26.37 27.98 -7.39
N VAL A 51 -25.54 28.16 -6.36
CA VAL A 51 -25.99 28.62 -5.04
C VAL A 51 -26.55 30.03 -5.09
N ASP A 52 -25.98 30.90 -5.94
CA ASP A 52 -26.32 32.32 -6.01
C ASP A 52 -27.41 32.59 -7.06
N GLU A 53 -27.37 31.88 -8.21
CA GLU A 53 -28.20 32.16 -9.38
C GLU A 53 -29.35 31.14 -9.58
N GLY A 54 -29.41 30.09 -8.77
CA GLY A 54 -30.41 29.04 -8.91
C GLY A 54 -30.13 28.10 -10.08
N LEU A 55 -31.15 27.77 -10.89
CA LEU A 55 -31.04 26.84 -12.01
C LEU A 55 -30.48 27.56 -13.26
N ILE A 56 -29.25 27.25 -13.65
CA ILE A 56 -28.52 27.84 -14.78
C ILE A 56 -28.05 26.79 -15.77
N ASN A 57 -27.65 27.21 -16.98
CA ASN A 57 -26.96 26.34 -17.92
C ASN A 57 -25.56 26.00 -17.41
N PHE A 58 -25.09 24.79 -17.72
CA PHE A 58 -23.76 24.35 -17.32
C PHE A 58 -22.67 25.01 -18.16
N ASN A 59 -22.30 26.23 -17.82
CA ASN A 59 -21.17 26.94 -18.43
C ASN A 59 -19.85 26.35 -17.90
N MET A 60 -19.29 25.41 -18.64
CA MET A 60 -18.13 24.64 -18.22
C MET A 60 -16.83 25.44 -18.29
N TRP A 61 -16.04 25.35 -17.24
CA TRP A 61 -14.65 25.80 -17.23
C TRP A 61 -13.77 24.86 -18.09
N ASP A 62 -12.61 25.33 -18.52
CA ASP A 62 -11.77 24.57 -19.46
C ASP A 62 -11.28 23.23 -18.90
N PHE A 63 -10.91 23.18 -17.62
CA PHE A 63 -10.54 21.91 -16.97
C PHE A 63 -11.72 20.92 -16.88
N GLN A 64 -12.97 21.40 -16.77
CA GLN A 64 -14.15 20.55 -16.78
C GLN A 64 -14.41 19.95 -18.16
N LYS A 65 -14.18 20.72 -19.23
CA LYS A 65 -14.22 20.21 -20.61
C LYS A 65 -13.15 19.14 -20.84
N GLU A 66 -11.94 19.38 -20.32
CA GLU A 66 -10.84 18.41 -20.36
C GLU A 66 -11.18 17.12 -19.60
N MET A 67 -11.77 17.22 -18.39
CA MET A 67 -12.25 16.05 -17.63
C MET A 67 -13.20 15.18 -18.47
N ILE A 68 -14.22 15.79 -19.11
CA ILE A 68 -15.18 15.04 -19.92
C ILE A 68 -14.48 14.34 -21.09
N ASN A 69 -13.54 15.00 -21.77
CA ASN A 69 -12.79 14.39 -22.86
C ASN A 69 -11.92 13.23 -22.34
N LEU A 70 -11.28 13.38 -21.19
CA LEU A 70 -10.52 12.29 -20.57
C LEU A 70 -11.41 11.09 -20.22
N PHE A 71 -12.61 11.31 -19.70
CA PHE A 71 -13.56 10.25 -19.40
C PHE A 71 -14.06 9.54 -20.67
N ARG A 72 -14.25 10.28 -21.77
CA ARG A 72 -14.62 9.71 -23.08
C ARG A 72 -13.49 8.85 -23.65
N ASP A 73 -12.26 9.36 -23.65
CA ASP A 73 -11.16 8.79 -24.42
C ASP A 73 -10.38 7.69 -23.68
N ASN A 74 -10.47 7.63 -22.33
CA ASN A 74 -9.72 6.67 -21.53
C ASN A 74 -10.64 5.69 -20.77
N ARG A 75 -10.16 4.48 -20.53
CA ARG A 75 -10.86 3.45 -19.75
C ARG A 75 -10.74 3.70 -18.25
N PHE A 76 -9.57 4.08 -17.81
CA PHE A 76 -9.25 4.29 -16.41
C PHE A 76 -8.78 5.71 -16.22
N VAL A 77 -9.49 6.48 -15.40
CA VAL A 77 -9.15 7.88 -15.12
C VAL A 77 -9.15 8.09 -13.61
N ILE A 78 -8.11 8.74 -13.12
CA ILE A 78 -8.00 9.18 -11.73
C ILE A 78 -7.81 10.69 -11.70
N THR A 79 -8.70 11.40 -11.01
CA THR A 79 -8.68 12.86 -10.92
C THR A 79 -8.45 13.30 -9.48
N LYS A 80 -7.36 14.02 -9.26
CA LYS A 80 -7.05 14.69 -8.01
C LYS A 80 -7.49 16.14 -8.11
N CYS A 81 -8.35 16.59 -7.23
CA CYS A 81 -8.99 17.90 -7.36
C CYS A 81 -9.34 18.54 -6.03
N PRO A 82 -9.35 19.89 -5.95
CA PRO A 82 -9.76 20.60 -4.77
C PRO A 82 -11.28 20.55 -4.55
N ARG A 83 -11.71 21.02 -3.40
CA ARG A 83 -13.15 21.19 -3.12
C ARG A 83 -13.78 22.26 -3.99
N GLN A 84 -15.09 22.09 -4.26
CA GLN A 84 -15.93 23.07 -4.94
C GLN A 84 -15.46 23.46 -6.35
N VAL A 85 -14.89 22.50 -7.10
CA VAL A 85 -14.53 22.68 -8.51
C VAL A 85 -15.57 22.10 -9.49
N GLY A 86 -16.72 21.70 -8.98
CA GLY A 86 -17.77 21.11 -9.80
C GLY A 86 -17.49 19.71 -10.31
N LYS A 87 -16.52 18.98 -9.71
CA LYS A 87 -16.09 17.63 -10.12
C LYS A 87 -17.24 16.65 -10.30
N THR A 88 -18.12 16.54 -9.29
CA THR A 88 -19.28 15.65 -9.30
C THR A 88 -20.29 16.04 -10.39
N THR A 89 -20.55 17.35 -10.55
CA THR A 89 -21.45 17.88 -11.59
C THR A 89 -20.93 17.57 -13.00
N THR A 90 -19.63 17.76 -13.23
CA THR A 90 -18.97 17.45 -14.50
C THR A 90 -19.06 15.95 -14.81
N THR A 91 -18.81 15.09 -13.82
CA THR A 91 -18.94 13.64 -14.00
C THR A 91 -20.37 13.23 -14.28
N VAL A 92 -21.35 13.79 -13.55
CA VAL A 92 -22.78 13.56 -13.81
C VAL A 92 -23.16 13.92 -15.25
N GLY A 93 -22.65 15.04 -15.78
CA GLY A 93 -22.87 15.42 -17.17
C GLY A 93 -22.36 14.36 -18.16
N TYR A 94 -21.17 13.83 -17.93
CA TYR A 94 -20.63 12.72 -18.72
C TYR A 94 -21.46 11.44 -18.61
N LEU A 95 -21.87 11.04 -17.40
CA LEU A 95 -22.70 9.86 -17.17
C LEU A 95 -24.07 9.97 -17.85
N LEU A 96 -24.67 11.16 -17.80
CA LEU A 96 -25.92 11.43 -18.47
C LEU A 96 -25.79 11.31 -19.99
N TRP A 97 -24.75 11.90 -20.57
CA TRP A 97 -24.44 11.75 -21.99
C TRP A 97 -24.27 10.27 -22.38
N ALA A 98 -23.47 9.52 -21.62
CA ALA A 98 -23.19 8.11 -21.91
C ALA A 98 -24.48 7.27 -21.89
N THR A 99 -25.40 7.50 -20.94
CA THR A 99 -26.64 6.71 -20.80
C THR A 99 -27.72 7.09 -21.79
N ILE A 100 -27.70 8.32 -22.34
CA ILE A 100 -28.68 8.76 -23.34
C ILE A 100 -28.28 8.31 -24.74
N PHE A 101 -27.00 8.48 -25.10
CA PHE A 101 -26.53 8.29 -26.47
C PHE A 101 -25.90 6.92 -26.73
N THR A 102 -25.77 6.06 -25.72
CA THR A 102 -25.27 4.69 -25.87
C THR A 102 -26.24 3.74 -25.20
N ASP A 103 -26.65 2.69 -25.93
CA ASP A 103 -27.59 1.70 -25.41
C ASP A 103 -26.95 0.79 -24.35
N SER A 104 -27.79 0.31 -23.44
CA SER A 104 -27.46 -0.72 -22.44
C SER A 104 -26.26 -0.36 -21.56
N GLN A 105 -26.11 0.92 -21.20
CA GLN A 105 -25.07 1.36 -20.29
C GLN A 105 -25.46 1.09 -18.83
N ASN A 106 -24.76 0.17 -18.18
CA ASN A 106 -24.87 -0.05 -16.75
C ASN A 106 -23.83 0.80 -16.02
N VAL A 107 -24.28 1.75 -15.22
CA VAL A 107 -23.45 2.71 -14.48
C VAL A 107 -23.61 2.50 -12.99
N ALA A 108 -22.50 2.32 -12.26
CA ALA A 108 -22.48 2.36 -10.81
C ALA A 108 -21.92 3.70 -10.33
N VAL A 109 -22.70 4.43 -9.55
CA VAL A 109 -22.29 5.65 -8.84
C VAL A 109 -22.02 5.28 -7.39
N LEU A 110 -20.76 5.36 -6.97
CA LEU A 110 -20.30 4.93 -5.67
C LEU A 110 -19.66 6.11 -4.92
N ALA A 111 -19.97 6.22 -3.63
CA ALA A 111 -19.36 7.20 -2.73
C ALA A 111 -19.06 6.54 -1.38
N ASN A 112 -18.27 7.20 -0.54
CA ASN A 112 -17.93 6.71 0.81
C ASN A 112 -19.16 6.50 1.70
N LYS A 113 -20.28 7.21 1.42
CA LYS A 113 -21.58 7.05 2.12
C LYS A 113 -22.72 6.92 1.10
N GLY A 114 -23.66 6.03 1.37
CA GLY A 114 -24.82 5.83 0.48
C GLY A 114 -25.71 7.06 0.33
N SER A 115 -25.76 7.99 1.30
CA SER A 115 -26.43 9.28 1.17
C SER A 115 -25.80 10.13 0.07
N LEU A 116 -24.47 10.23 0.05
CA LEU A 116 -23.75 10.99 -0.97
C LEU A 116 -23.92 10.40 -2.37
N ALA A 117 -23.90 9.08 -2.50
CA ALA A 117 -24.20 8.44 -3.79
C ALA A 117 -25.61 8.78 -4.30
N ARG A 118 -26.61 8.81 -3.40
CA ARG A 118 -27.98 9.25 -3.75
C ARG A 118 -28.05 10.72 -4.11
N ASP A 119 -27.27 11.60 -3.47
CA ASP A 119 -27.19 13.01 -3.82
C ASP A 119 -26.59 13.22 -5.22
N ILE A 120 -25.63 12.38 -5.61
CA ILE A 120 -25.08 12.37 -6.98
C ILE A 120 -26.16 11.93 -7.97
N LEU A 121 -26.90 10.86 -7.66
CA LEU A 121 -28.02 10.43 -8.50
C LEU A 121 -29.13 11.47 -8.60
N ALA A 122 -29.40 12.21 -7.53
CA ALA A 122 -30.36 13.33 -7.57
C ALA A 122 -29.91 14.45 -8.52
N LYS A 123 -28.60 14.75 -8.60
CA LYS A 123 -28.06 15.69 -9.60
C LYS A 123 -28.23 15.15 -11.03
N TYR A 124 -28.02 13.85 -11.24
CA TYR A 124 -28.29 13.20 -12.52
C TYR A 124 -29.76 13.32 -12.90
N GLN A 125 -30.66 13.06 -11.95
CA GLN A 125 -32.10 13.17 -12.15
C GLN A 125 -32.52 14.60 -12.48
N LEU A 126 -32.00 15.58 -11.76
CA LEU A 126 -32.29 17.00 -12.03
C LEU A 126 -31.84 17.41 -13.44
N ALA A 127 -30.62 17.01 -13.83
CA ALA A 127 -30.11 17.31 -15.17
C ALA A 127 -30.98 16.65 -16.25
N TYR A 128 -31.40 15.40 -16.05
CA TYR A 128 -32.26 14.67 -16.97
C TYR A 128 -33.66 15.32 -17.10
N GLU A 129 -34.30 15.69 -16.00
CA GLU A 129 -35.62 16.34 -15.96
C GLU A 129 -35.66 17.70 -16.70
N ASN A 130 -34.50 18.35 -16.82
CA ASN A 130 -34.39 19.62 -17.53
C ASN A 130 -34.02 19.48 -19.01
N LEU A 131 -33.83 18.25 -19.50
CA LEU A 131 -33.60 18.01 -20.93
C LEU A 131 -34.92 18.23 -21.72
N PRO A 132 -34.83 18.73 -22.95
CA PRO A 132 -35.99 18.72 -23.83
C PRO A 132 -36.43 17.27 -24.12
N GLN A 133 -37.75 17.05 -24.18
CA GLN A 133 -38.30 15.67 -24.32
C GLN A 133 -37.77 14.88 -25.53
N TRP A 134 -37.38 15.57 -26.60
CA TRP A 134 -36.83 14.93 -27.77
C TRP A 134 -35.41 14.36 -27.56
N LEU A 135 -34.70 14.82 -26.52
CA LEU A 135 -33.43 14.22 -26.09
C LEU A 135 -33.58 13.12 -25.03
N GLN A 136 -34.73 13.08 -24.36
CA GLN A 136 -34.98 12.08 -23.30
C GLN A 136 -35.28 10.70 -23.87
N GLN A 137 -34.68 9.67 -23.29
CA GLN A 137 -35.12 8.28 -23.42
C GLN A 137 -36.40 8.09 -22.57
N GLY A 138 -37.26 7.09 -22.87
CA GLY A 138 -38.39 6.76 -21.99
C GLY A 138 -37.91 6.22 -20.64
N VAL A 139 -38.57 6.61 -19.57
CA VAL A 139 -38.22 6.20 -18.20
C VAL A 139 -38.91 4.91 -17.82
N VAL A 140 -38.15 3.86 -17.47
CA VAL A 140 -38.64 2.57 -16.97
C VAL A 140 -38.72 2.60 -15.44
N THR A 141 -37.66 3.03 -14.79
CA THR A 141 -37.56 3.11 -13.33
C THR A 141 -36.97 4.46 -12.92
N TRP A 142 -37.58 5.09 -11.92
CA TRP A 142 -37.15 6.38 -11.40
C TRP A 142 -37.33 6.43 -9.88
N ASN A 143 -36.25 6.25 -9.14
CA ASN A 143 -36.28 6.32 -7.69
C ASN A 143 -34.95 6.84 -7.11
N LYS A 144 -34.87 6.99 -5.79
CA LYS A 144 -33.70 7.55 -5.10
C LYS A 144 -32.44 6.67 -5.15
N GLY A 145 -32.55 5.41 -5.57
CA GLY A 145 -31.44 4.45 -5.60
C GLY A 145 -31.03 4.03 -7.00
N ASN A 146 -31.97 4.10 -7.98
CA ASN A 146 -31.69 3.74 -9.35
C ASN A 146 -32.57 4.49 -10.36
N VAL A 147 -32.04 4.58 -11.57
CA VAL A 147 -32.71 5.04 -12.78
C VAL A 147 -32.55 3.98 -13.84
N GLU A 148 -33.61 3.67 -14.58
CA GLU A 148 -33.57 2.77 -15.75
C GLU A 148 -34.30 3.44 -16.92
N LEU A 149 -33.66 3.43 -18.08
CA LEU A 149 -34.11 4.06 -19.29
C LEU A 149 -34.53 3.02 -20.35
N GLU A 150 -35.38 3.42 -21.29
CA GLU A 150 -35.95 2.57 -22.34
C GLU A 150 -34.89 1.93 -23.25
N ASN A 151 -33.76 2.61 -23.48
CA ASN A 151 -32.63 2.06 -24.25
C ASN A 151 -31.81 1.00 -23.47
N GLY A 152 -32.32 0.53 -22.33
CA GLY A 152 -31.69 -0.48 -21.49
C GLY A 152 -30.60 0.05 -20.56
N SER A 153 -30.33 1.36 -20.58
CA SER A 153 -29.31 1.96 -19.70
C SER A 153 -29.82 2.07 -18.26
N LYS A 154 -28.93 1.79 -17.30
CA LYS A 154 -29.22 1.81 -15.86
C LYS A 154 -28.17 2.58 -15.09
N VAL A 155 -28.58 3.35 -14.10
CA VAL A 155 -27.70 4.05 -13.15
C VAL A 155 -28.10 3.63 -11.75
N ILE A 156 -27.17 3.06 -10.98
CA ILE A 156 -27.39 2.71 -9.57
C ILE A 156 -26.50 3.56 -8.65
N ALA A 157 -27.02 3.90 -7.47
CA ALA A 157 -26.28 4.63 -6.45
C ALA A 157 -26.14 3.79 -5.18
N ALA A 158 -24.89 3.55 -4.75
CA ALA A 158 -24.60 2.77 -3.56
C ALA A 158 -23.38 3.33 -2.80
N SER A 159 -23.20 2.90 -1.54
CA SER A 159 -21.95 3.14 -0.83
C SER A 159 -20.86 2.25 -1.37
N THR A 160 -19.62 2.73 -1.37
CA THR A 160 -18.46 1.90 -1.70
C THR A 160 -18.29 0.83 -0.62
N SER A 161 -18.56 -0.43 -0.99
CA SER A 161 -18.42 -1.60 -0.11
C SER A 161 -18.06 -2.81 -0.94
N SER A 162 -17.48 -3.83 -0.34
CA SER A 162 -17.08 -5.07 -1.01
C SER A 162 -18.22 -5.80 -1.72
N SER A 163 -19.47 -5.57 -1.31
CA SER A 163 -20.67 -6.18 -1.86
C SER A 163 -21.48 -5.26 -2.79
N ALA A 164 -21.12 -3.97 -2.90
CA ALA A 164 -21.96 -2.95 -3.54
C ALA A 164 -22.32 -3.27 -4.99
N ILE A 165 -21.42 -3.89 -5.74
CA ILE A 165 -21.58 -4.22 -7.16
C ILE A 165 -21.21 -5.67 -7.51
N ARG A 166 -21.10 -6.55 -6.48
CA ARG A 166 -20.87 -7.99 -6.70
C ARG A 166 -22.03 -8.62 -7.51
N GLY A 167 -21.69 -9.37 -8.54
CA GLY A 167 -22.64 -10.08 -9.39
C GLY A 167 -23.29 -9.22 -10.47
N GLY A 168 -23.00 -7.92 -10.56
CA GLY A 168 -23.41 -7.05 -11.66
C GLY A 168 -22.33 -6.88 -12.71
N SER A 169 -22.74 -6.66 -13.97
CA SER A 169 -21.83 -6.23 -15.04
C SER A 169 -22.02 -4.73 -15.25
N PHE A 170 -20.95 -3.97 -15.19
CA PHE A 170 -20.98 -2.51 -15.32
C PHE A 170 -20.09 -2.05 -16.47
N ASN A 171 -20.62 -1.10 -17.26
CA ASN A 171 -19.87 -0.41 -18.30
C ASN A 171 -19.06 0.75 -17.72
N ILE A 172 -19.60 1.44 -16.71
CA ILE A 172 -18.95 2.56 -16.05
C ILE A 172 -19.09 2.40 -14.53
N VAL A 173 -17.97 2.48 -13.81
CA VAL A 173 -17.95 2.61 -12.35
C VAL A 173 -17.36 3.97 -12.02
N PHE A 174 -18.16 4.80 -11.39
CA PHE A 174 -17.77 6.12 -10.89
C PHE A 174 -17.59 6.07 -9.37
N LEU A 175 -16.41 6.43 -8.90
CA LEU A 175 -16.02 6.50 -7.50
C LEU A 175 -15.81 7.98 -7.12
N ASP A 176 -16.75 8.55 -6.38
CA ASP A 176 -16.63 9.92 -5.85
C ASP A 176 -16.10 9.89 -4.42
N GLU A 177 -15.24 10.84 -4.10
CA GLU A 177 -14.56 10.97 -2.80
C GLU A 177 -13.88 9.68 -2.33
N PHE A 178 -13.21 8.99 -3.26
CA PHE A 178 -12.61 7.68 -2.99
C PHE A 178 -11.51 7.71 -1.92
N ALA A 179 -10.77 8.81 -1.79
CA ALA A 179 -9.78 8.99 -0.73
C ALA A 179 -10.38 8.97 0.70
N PHE A 180 -11.70 9.09 0.85
CA PHE A 180 -12.39 9.04 2.14
C PHE A 180 -13.00 7.66 2.45
N VAL A 181 -12.76 6.68 1.60
CA VAL A 181 -13.13 5.28 1.87
C VAL A 181 -12.06 4.66 2.77
N PRO A 182 -12.41 4.00 3.88
CA PRO A 182 -11.45 3.30 4.72
C PRO A 182 -10.60 2.30 3.93
N ASN A 183 -9.30 2.21 4.21
CA ASN A 183 -8.35 1.42 3.42
C ASN A 183 -8.72 -0.05 3.27
N ASN A 184 -9.16 -0.70 4.36
CA ASN A 184 -9.63 -2.09 4.34
C ASN A 184 -10.79 -2.29 3.35
N ILE A 185 -11.79 -1.38 3.37
CA ILE A 185 -12.94 -1.42 2.46
C ILE A 185 -12.49 -1.12 1.03
N ALA A 186 -11.60 -0.15 0.83
CA ALA A 186 -11.11 0.24 -0.49
C ALA A 186 -10.34 -0.91 -1.15
N ASN A 187 -9.45 -1.59 -0.42
CA ASN A 187 -8.69 -2.74 -0.92
C ASN A 187 -9.61 -3.93 -1.26
N GLU A 188 -10.53 -4.28 -0.35
CA GLU A 188 -11.50 -5.36 -0.58
C GLU A 188 -12.43 -5.06 -1.77
N PHE A 189 -12.86 -3.80 -1.91
CA PHE A 189 -13.65 -3.34 -3.04
C PHE A 189 -12.88 -3.51 -4.34
N PHE A 190 -11.63 -3.03 -4.43
CA PHE A 190 -10.82 -3.14 -5.63
C PHE A 190 -10.59 -4.60 -6.03
N ASN A 191 -10.25 -5.47 -5.07
CA ASN A 191 -10.05 -6.90 -5.33
C ASN A 191 -11.31 -7.59 -5.87
N SER A 192 -12.50 -7.13 -5.47
CA SER A 192 -13.77 -7.72 -5.92
C SER A 192 -14.31 -7.10 -7.21
N VAL A 193 -14.02 -5.84 -7.49
CA VAL A 193 -14.61 -5.06 -8.60
C VAL A 193 -13.71 -5.03 -9.82
N TYR A 194 -12.40 -4.94 -9.63
CA TYR A 194 -11.45 -4.87 -10.74
C TYR A 194 -11.57 -6.06 -11.72
N PRO A 195 -11.72 -7.32 -11.27
CA PRO A 195 -11.93 -8.45 -12.19
C PRO A 195 -13.21 -8.32 -13.05
N VAL A 196 -14.30 -7.77 -12.46
CA VAL A 196 -15.58 -7.55 -13.16
C VAL A 196 -15.42 -6.53 -14.30
N ILE A 197 -14.67 -5.47 -14.04
CA ILE A 197 -14.45 -4.39 -15.03
C ILE A 197 -13.36 -4.78 -16.03
N SER A 198 -12.32 -5.48 -15.59
CA SER A 198 -11.21 -5.89 -16.46
C SER A 198 -11.63 -6.91 -17.52
N SER A 199 -12.71 -7.69 -17.28
CA SER A 199 -13.26 -8.63 -18.25
C SER A 199 -13.86 -7.95 -19.50
N GLY A 200 -14.30 -6.69 -19.39
CA GLY A 200 -14.83 -5.89 -20.50
C GLY A 200 -13.74 -5.12 -21.23
N LYS A 201 -13.76 -5.08 -22.58
CA LYS A 201 -12.81 -4.28 -23.37
C LYS A 201 -13.09 -2.77 -23.34
N SER A 202 -14.32 -2.36 -23.05
CA SER A 202 -14.80 -0.96 -23.08
C SER A 202 -15.21 -0.44 -21.72
N SER A 203 -15.20 -1.26 -20.69
CA SER A 203 -15.60 -0.86 -19.33
C SER A 203 -14.65 0.19 -18.75
N LYS A 204 -15.20 1.12 -18.00
CA LYS A 204 -14.46 2.29 -17.48
C LYS A 204 -14.51 2.37 -15.95
N ILE A 205 -13.41 2.83 -15.36
CA ILE A 205 -13.37 3.27 -13.96
C ILE A 205 -12.98 4.75 -13.94
N ILE A 206 -13.81 5.55 -13.30
CA ILE A 206 -13.59 6.98 -13.10
C ILE A 206 -13.50 7.22 -11.59
N ILE A 207 -12.33 7.63 -11.13
CA ILE A 207 -12.06 7.95 -9.73
C ILE A 207 -11.85 9.44 -9.60
N VAL A 208 -12.61 10.10 -8.72
CA VAL A 208 -12.48 11.53 -8.47
C VAL A 208 -12.45 11.77 -6.97
N SER A 209 -11.43 12.46 -6.47
CA SER A 209 -11.34 12.76 -5.04
C SER A 209 -10.51 13.99 -4.72
N THR A 210 -10.82 14.61 -3.60
CA THR A 210 -9.87 15.44 -2.85
C THR A 210 -8.93 14.49 -2.09
N PRO A 211 -7.62 14.77 -1.98
CA PRO A 211 -6.70 13.96 -1.20
C PRO A 211 -7.10 13.86 0.27
N ASN A 212 -6.92 12.68 0.85
CA ASN A 212 -7.16 12.45 2.27
C ASN A 212 -6.15 11.42 2.82
N GLY A 213 -4.96 11.88 3.18
CA GLY A 213 -3.88 11.00 3.61
C GLY A 213 -3.27 10.16 2.49
N MET A 214 -2.36 9.26 2.86
CA MET A 214 -1.59 8.42 1.93
C MET A 214 -2.17 7.01 1.86
N ASN A 215 -3.38 6.91 1.36
CA ASN A 215 -4.20 5.70 1.28
C ASN A 215 -4.16 5.05 -0.12
N LEU A 216 -5.11 4.15 -0.44
CA LEU A 216 -5.18 3.50 -1.76
C LEU A 216 -5.35 4.51 -2.91
N PHE A 217 -6.06 5.64 -2.70
CA PHE A 217 -6.16 6.70 -3.70
C PHE A 217 -4.79 7.31 -3.99
N TYR A 218 -3.99 7.56 -2.96
CA TYR A 218 -2.61 8.02 -3.09
C TYR A 218 -1.76 7.01 -3.88
N LYS A 219 -1.85 5.70 -3.52
CA LYS A 219 -1.13 4.64 -4.25
C LYS A 219 -1.48 4.64 -5.74
N LEU A 220 -2.77 4.60 -6.08
CA LEU A 220 -3.22 4.61 -7.47
C LEU A 220 -2.77 5.87 -8.22
N TRP A 221 -2.75 7.03 -7.54
CA TRP A 221 -2.27 8.28 -8.08
C TRP A 221 -0.77 8.25 -8.37
N MET A 222 0.05 7.83 -7.40
CA MET A 222 1.50 7.73 -7.59
C MET A 222 1.86 6.69 -8.64
N ASP A 223 1.22 5.53 -8.63
CA ASP A 223 1.41 4.49 -9.64
C ASP A 223 1.06 4.97 -11.05
N SER A 224 0.08 5.89 -11.17
CA SER A 224 -0.28 6.49 -12.45
C SER A 224 0.77 7.49 -12.97
N ILE A 225 1.40 8.26 -12.06
CA ILE A 225 2.49 9.18 -12.40
C ILE A 225 3.73 8.40 -12.85
N GLU A 226 4.05 7.31 -12.16
CA GLU A 226 5.21 6.47 -12.43
C GLU A 226 4.98 5.45 -13.56
N GLY A 227 3.77 5.40 -14.13
CA GLY A 227 3.42 4.50 -15.22
C GLY A 227 3.30 3.03 -14.81
N ARG A 228 3.14 2.74 -13.50
CA ARG A 228 2.96 1.38 -12.97
C ARG A 228 1.55 0.85 -13.13
N ASN A 229 0.58 1.72 -13.38
CA ASN A 229 -0.81 1.33 -13.69
C ASN A 229 -1.31 2.00 -14.98
N ASN A 230 -2.52 1.62 -15.43
CA ASN A 230 -3.11 2.12 -16.66
C ASN A 230 -4.04 3.32 -16.45
N TYR A 231 -4.04 3.95 -15.28
CA TYR A 231 -4.85 5.13 -15.04
C TYR A 231 -4.25 6.36 -15.72
N LYS A 232 -5.11 7.08 -16.45
CA LYS A 232 -4.79 8.44 -16.90
C LYS A 232 -5.04 9.38 -15.72
N ASN A 233 -3.99 9.99 -15.18
CA ASN A 233 -4.09 10.98 -14.12
C ASN A 233 -4.48 12.35 -14.64
N PHE A 234 -5.24 13.09 -13.85
CA PHE A 234 -5.58 14.48 -14.11
C PHE A 234 -5.64 15.26 -12.79
N GLU A 235 -4.87 16.33 -12.69
CA GLU A 235 -4.83 17.20 -11.52
C GLU A 235 -5.50 18.53 -11.83
N ILE A 236 -6.39 18.97 -10.93
CA ILE A 236 -7.01 20.28 -10.98
C ILE A 236 -6.41 21.11 -9.85
N HIS A 237 -5.81 22.23 -10.21
CA HIS A 237 -5.30 23.19 -9.23
C HIS A 237 -6.38 24.23 -8.89
N TRP A 238 -6.38 24.73 -7.65
CA TRP A 238 -7.39 25.70 -7.18
C TRP A 238 -7.43 26.97 -8.02
N SER A 239 -6.29 27.42 -8.52
CA SER A 239 -6.18 28.63 -9.36
C SER A 239 -6.79 28.50 -10.76
N MET A 240 -7.17 27.28 -11.19
CA MET A 240 -7.90 27.07 -12.45
C MET A 240 -9.38 27.47 -12.32
N VAL A 241 -9.87 27.71 -11.10
CA VAL A 241 -11.25 28.13 -10.84
C VAL A 241 -11.34 29.65 -10.96
N PRO A 242 -12.19 30.19 -11.83
CA PRO A 242 -12.36 31.63 -11.97
C PRO A 242 -12.71 32.31 -10.65
N GLY A 243 -12.05 33.42 -10.35
CA GLY A 243 -12.22 34.18 -9.10
C GLY A 243 -11.43 33.68 -7.90
N ARG A 244 -10.63 32.61 -8.06
CA ARG A 244 -9.68 32.18 -7.05
C ARG A 244 -8.29 32.69 -7.39
N ASP A 245 -7.87 33.73 -6.69
CA ASP A 245 -6.55 34.38 -6.80
C ASP A 245 -5.79 34.30 -5.47
N GLU A 246 -4.63 34.94 -5.35
CA GLU A 246 -3.85 34.95 -4.13
C GLU A 246 -4.59 35.63 -2.96
N VAL A 247 -5.45 36.62 -3.26
CA VAL A 247 -6.27 37.29 -2.21
C VAL A 247 -7.27 36.29 -1.61
N TRP A 248 -7.96 35.56 -2.49
CA TRP A 248 -8.85 34.48 -2.09
C TRP A 248 -8.12 33.39 -1.28
N LYS A 249 -6.89 33.03 -1.68
CA LYS A 249 -6.03 32.07 -0.95
C LYS A 249 -5.74 32.54 0.45
N GLU A 250 -5.27 33.79 0.59
CA GLU A 250 -4.93 34.36 1.90
C GLU A 250 -6.16 34.45 2.82
N GLU A 251 -7.31 34.83 2.29
CA GLU A 251 -8.57 34.88 3.03
C GLU A 251 -9.01 33.48 3.47
N THR A 252 -8.90 32.48 2.59
CA THR A 252 -9.26 31.10 2.90
C THR A 252 -8.34 30.53 3.99
N ILE A 253 -7.02 30.77 3.91
CA ILE A 253 -6.05 30.36 4.94
C ILE A 253 -6.37 31.04 6.28
N ARG A 254 -6.70 32.33 6.27
CA ARG A 254 -7.03 33.09 7.48
C ARG A 254 -8.30 32.57 8.17
N ASN A 255 -9.29 32.15 7.39
CA ASN A 255 -10.58 31.64 7.87
C ASN A 255 -10.55 30.16 8.26
N THR A 256 -9.51 29.42 7.85
CA THR A 256 -9.36 27.99 8.12
C THR A 256 -8.00 27.71 8.80
N SER A 257 -7.05 27.19 8.03
CA SER A 257 -5.65 27.05 8.39
C SER A 257 -4.83 26.76 7.13
N TYR A 258 -3.54 27.05 7.16
CA TYR A 258 -2.63 26.73 6.05
C TYR A 258 -2.65 25.24 5.71
N ARG A 259 -2.64 24.36 6.72
CA ARG A 259 -2.71 22.90 6.54
C ARG A 259 -4.00 22.46 5.86
N GLN A 260 -5.14 23.02 6.27
CA GLN A 260 -6.42 22.71 5.64
C GLN A 260 -6.45 23.20 4.20
N PHE A 261 -5.84 24.35 3.91
CA PHE A 261 -5.72 24.88 2.56
C PHE A 261 -4.87 23.94 1.68
N GLN A 262 -3.72 23.47 2.18
CA GLN A 262 -2.88 22.50 1.48
C GLN A 262 -3.65 21.22 1.09
N GLN A 263 -4.39 20.64 2.01
CA GLN A 263 -5.14 19.40 1.76
C GLN A 263 -6.34 19.62 0.83
N GLU A 264 -7.14 20.63 1.13
CA GLU A 264 -8.47 20.81 0.52
C GLU A 264 -8.42 21.57 -0.82
N PHE A 265 -7.39 22.40 -1.03
CA PHE A 265 -7.27 23.28 -2.19
C PHE A 265 -5.97 23.08 -2.97
N GLU A 266 -4.80 23.00 -2.34
CA GLU A 266 -3.53 22.66 -3.02
C GLU A 266 -3.45 21.17 -3.35
N THR A 267 -4.41 20.38 -2.86
CA THR A 267 -4.52 18.94 -3.14
C THR A 267 -3.28 18.15 -2.76
N GLU A 268 -2.60 18.54 -1.68
CA GLU A 268 -1.47 17.82 -1.16
C GLU A 268 -1.92 16.59 -0.36
N PHE A 269 -1.21 15.49 -0.53
CA PHE A 269 -1.39 14.30 0.29
C PHE A 269 -0.69 14.51 1.63
N LEU A 270 -1.41 15.02 2.60
CA LEU A 270 -0.88 15.27 3.93
C LEU A 270 -1.11 14.03 4.81
N GLY A 271 -0.05 13.56 5.47
CA GLY A 271 -0.19 12.64 6.59
C GLY A 271 -0.83 13.31 7.81
N SER A 272 -1.25 12.55 8.81
CA SER A 272 -1.75 13.10 10.08
C SER A 272 -0.68 14.02 10.72
N SER A 273 -1.10 15.06 11.47
CA SER A 273 -0.17 16.02 12.08
C SER A 273 0.65 15.43 13.22
N ASN A 274 0.15 14.34 13.81
CA ASN A 274 0.69 13.76 15.03
C ASN A 274 1.19 12.33 14.80
N THR A 275 1.56 11.99 13.54
CA THR A 275 2.13 10.66 13.23
C THR A 275 3.48 10.47 13.92
N LEU A 276 3.80 9.21 14.21
CA LEU A 276 5.10 8.82 14.77
C LEU A 276 6.25 9.31 13.89
N ILE A 277 6.13 9.10 12.58
CA ILE A 277 7.09 9.54 11.57
C ILE A 277 6.65 10.89 11.03
N SER A 278 7.59 11.81 10.82
CA SER A 278 7.27 13.14 10.29
C SER A 278 6.64 13.05 8.89
N GLY A 279 5.66 13.91 8.61
CA GLY A 279 4.98 13.95 7.31
C GLY A 279 5.95 14.14 6.14
N TYR A 280 7.00 14.94 6.32
CA TYR A 280 8.07 15.12 5.35
C TYR A 280 8.80 13.80 5.04
N LYS A 281 9.13 13.03 6.09
CA LYS A 281 9.79 11.74 5.89
C LYS A 281 8.87 10.71 5.24
N LEU A 282 7.59 10.66 5.64
CA LEU A 282 6.60 9.79 5.02
C LEU A 282 6.48 10.02 3.50
N GLN A 283 6.53 11.28 3.05
CA GLN A 283 6.49 11.59 1.61
C GLN A 283 7.74 11.13 0.84
N GLN A 284 8.87 10.95 1.53
CA GLN A 284 10.12 10.49 0.93
C GLN A 284 10.25 8.95 0.89
N LEU A 285 9.47 8.24 1.72
CA LEU A 285 9.50 6.78 1.72
C LEU A 285 9.04 6.24 0.36
N ARG A 286 9.71 5.19 -0.08
CA ARG A 286 9.39 4.46 -1.30
C ARG A 286 8.88 3.09 -0.93
N TYR A 287 7.88 2.62 -1.63
CA TYR A 287 7.41 1.24 -1.59
C TYR A 287 7.55 0.63 -2.98
N ILE A 288 7.61 -0.69 -3.04
CA ILE A 288 7.73 -1.44 -4.28
C ILE A 288 6.61 -2.48 -4.37
N ASP A 289 6.33 -2.95 -5.58
CA ASP A 289 5.41 -4.07 -5.75
C ASP A 289 6.11 -5.38 -5.35
N PRO A 290 5.40 -6.34 -4.73
CA PRO A 290 5.98 -7.63 -4.39
C PRO A 290 6.39 -8.39 -5.66
N ILE A 291 7.55 -9.06 -5.60
CA ILE A 291 8.02 -9.93 -6.69
C ILE A 291 7.26 -11.26 -6.72
N ALA A 292 6.70 -11.67 -5.59
CA ALA A 292 5.82 -12.84 -5.47
C ALA A 292 4.83 -12.66 -4.32
N GLU A 293 3.65 -13.26 -4.46
CA GLU A 293 2.63 -13.32 -3.41
C GLU A 293 2.09 -14.76 -3.31
N HIS A 294 2.16 -15.35 -2.10
CA HIS A 294 1.67 -16.68 -1.79
C HIS A 294 0.92 -16.68 -0.46
N ASP A 295 -0.33 -17.11 -0.45
CA ASP A 295 -1.15 -17.25 0.75
C ASP A 295 -1.08 -16.03 1.70
N LYS A 296 -1.21 -14.82 1.14
CA LYS A 296 -1.12 -13.51 1.83
C LYS A 296 0.29 -13.12 2.31
N MET A 297 1.31 -13.93 2.02
CA MET A 297 2.70 -13.54 2.17
C MET A 297 3.17 -12.82 0.91
N ARG A 298 3.64 -11.59 1.06
CA ARG A 298 4.22 -10.78 -0.02
C ARG A 298 5.73 -10.79 0.11
N ILE A 299 6.41 -11.13 -0.96
CA ILE A 299 7.86 -11.22 -1.02
C ILE A 299 8.37 -10.07 -1.88
N TYR A 300 9.28 -9.28 -1.34
CA TYR A 300 9.93 -8.14 -2.01
C TYR A 300 11.36 -8.47 -2.41
N GLU A 301 12.04 -9.32 -1.64
CA GLU A 301 13.39 -9.84 -1.92
C GLU A 301 13.45 -11.31 -1.51
N HIS A 302 14.03 -12.15 -2.37
CA HIS A 302 14.29 -13.55 -2.00
C HIS A 302 15.46 -13.63 -1.01
N PRO A 303 15.52 -14.70 -0.19
CA PRO A 303 16.66 -14.90 0.71
C PRO A 303 17.95 -15.08 -0.08
N ILE A 304 19.01 -14.41 0.38
CA ILE A 304 20.34 -14.55 -0.16
C ILE A 304 20.99 -15.74 0.54
N LYS A 305 21.32 -16.79 -0.24
CA LYS A 305 22.01 -18.02 0.20
C LYS A 305 23.34 -18.13 -0.52
N GLU A 306 24.33 -18.66 0.17
CA GLU A 306 25.60 -19.02 -0.47
C GLU A 306 25.38 -20.12 -1.50
N THR A 307 25.73 -19.84 -2.75
CA THR A 307 25.80 -20.83 -3.82
C THR A 307 27.12 -20.64 -4.55
N GLY A 308 28.13 -21.49 -4.23
CA GLY A 308 29.37 -21.62 -5.02
C GLY A 308 30.61 -20.93 -4.44
N GLU A 309 31.72 -21.11 -5.10
CA GLU A 309 33.12 -20.87 -4.70
C GLU A 309 33.52 -19.42 -4.37
N GLU A 310 32.60 -18.44 -4.46
CA GLU A 310 32.80 -17.10 -3.95
C GLU A 310 31.98 -16.93 -2.66
N SER A 311 32.61 -17.06 -1.55
CA SER A 311 32.12 -17.02 -0.17
C SER A 311 31.47 -15.70 0.19
N LYS A 312 30.15 -15.56 -0.10
CA LYS A 312 29.30 -14.56 0.56
C LYS A 312 28.50 -15.30 1.62
N SER A 313 28.61 -14.89 2.88
CA SER A 313 27.87 -15.50 3.98
C SER A 313 26.36 -15.34 3.79
N ASP A 314 25.57 -16.35 4.19
CA ASP A 314 24.11 -16.29 4.20
C ASP A 314 23.62 -15.03 4.94
N HIS A 315 22.65 -14.33 4.35
CA HIS A 315 22.05 -13.19 5.02
C HIS A 315 21.26 -13.61 6.25
N LEU A 316 21.31 -12.77 7.28
CA LEU A 316 20.55 -12.91 8.51
C LEU A 316 19.22 -12.20 8.43
N TYR A 317 18.19 -12.87 8.92
CA TYR A 317 16.84 -12.33 8.93
C TYR A 317 16.23 -12.36 10.33
N CYS A 318 15.34 -11.38 10.58
CA CYS A 318 14.53 -11.33 11.79
C CYS A 318 13.06 -11.20 11.41
N ILE A 319 12.20 -12.02 12.00
CA ILE A 319 10.75 -11.96 11.85
C ILE A 319 10.14 -11.39 13.12
N ALA A 320 9.53 -10.23 13.01
CA ALA A 320 8.77 -9.61 14.07
C ALA A 320 7.28 -9.88 13.86
N VAL A 321 6.63 -10.47 14.86
CA VAL A 321 5.26 -11.00 14.75
C VAL A 321 4.34 -10.29 15.72
N ASP A 322 3.23 -9.76 15.20
CA ASP A 322 2.09 -9.26 15.94
C ASP A 322 0.92 -10.25 15.83
N VAL A 323 0.36 -10.67 16.97
CA VAL A 323 -0.65 -11.73 17.03
C VAL A 323 -1.99 -11.17 17.48
N SER A 324 -3.00 -11.25 16.61
CA SER A 324 -4.36 -10.82 16.92
C SER A 324 -5.12 -11.80 17.83
N GLU A 325 -6.23 -11.31 18.43
CA GLU A 325 -7.15 -12.14 19.21
C GLU A 325 -8.01 -13.10 18.34
N GLY A 326 -7.94 -13.02 17.00
CA GLY A 326 -8.71 -13.90 16.10
C GLY A 326 -10.20 -13.58 15.99
N LYS A 327 -10.62 -12.36 16.37
CA LYS A 327 -12.03 -11.91 16.35
C LYS A 327 -12.45 -11.17 15.08
N ASN A 328 -11.71 -11.30 13.97
CA ASN A 328 -11.92 -10.61 12.69
C ASN A 328 -11.87 -9.06 12.72
N LEU A 329 -11.37 -8.46 13.80
CA LEU A 329 -11.21 -7.02 13.92
C LEU A 329 -9.76 -6.59 13.69
N ASP A 330 -8.79 -7.35 14.26
CA ASP A 330 -7.36 -7.12 14.11
C ASP A 330 -6.74 -8.27 13.33
N SER A 331 -5.66 -7.99 12.60
CA SER A 331 -4.97 -8.99 11.78
C SER A 331 -3.80 -9.60 12.55
N SER A 332 -3.51 -10.88 12.30
CA SER A 332 -2.21 -11.46 12.63
C SER A 332 -1.23 -11.13 11.53
N ALA A 333 -0.12 -10.48 11.89
CA ALA A 333 0.84 -9.94 10.94
C ALA A 333 2.28 -10.28 11.32
N PHE A 334 3.16 -10.34 10.32
CA PHE A 334 4.60 -10.31 10.55
C PHE A 334 5.35 -9.58 9.43
N SER A 335 6.50 -9.02 9.80
CA SER A 335 7.50 -8.49 8.85
C SER A 335 8.77 -9.29 8.94
N VAL A 336 9.30 -9.71 7.79
CA VAL A 336 10.64 -10.30 7.65
C VAL A 336 11.61 -9.18 7.29
N ILE A 337 12.66 -9.03 8.08
CA ILE A 337 13.61 -7.95 7.96
C ILE A 337 15.02 -8.54 7.81
N ASP A 338 15.71 -8.15 6.75
CA ASP A 338 17.15 -8.41 6.57
C ASP A 338 17.94 -7.55 7.54
N ILE A 339 18.71 -8.20 8.41
CA ILE A 339 19.49 -7.56 9.47
C ILE A 339 21.00 -7.68 9.25
N SER A 340 21.42 -8.19 8.11
CA SER A 340 22.86 -8.43 7.80
C SER A 340 23.67 -7.14 7.73
N ALA A 341 23.06 -6.06 7.25
CA ALA A 341 23.68 -4.75 7.10
C ALA A 341 22.72 -3.61 7.39
N THR A 342 23.23 -2.42 7.61
CA THR A 342 22.42 -1.18 7.70
C THR A 342 22.52 -0.43 6.37
N PRO A 343 21.39 -0.02 5.75
CA PRO A 343 20.04 -0.05 6.30
C PRO A 343 19.43 -1.45 6.36
N TYR A 344 18.71 -1.75 7.44
CA TYR A 344 17.83 -2.91 7.50
C TYR A 344 16.76 -2.83 6.42
N ARG A 345 16.29 -3.96 5.88
CA ARG A 345 15.32 -3.97 4.77
C ARG A 345 14.15 -4.91 5.08
N GLN A 346 12.94 -4.41 4.93
CA GLN A 346 11.75 -5.23 4.97
C GLN A 346 11.66 -6.04 3.66
N VAL A 347 11.94 -7.34 3.72
CA VAL A 347 12.05 -8.21 2.54
C VAL A 347 10.80 -9.04 2.27
N ALA A 348 9.95 -9.26 3.28
CA ALA A 348 8.64 -9.87 3.11
C ALA A 348 7.69 -9.44 4.22
N THR A 349 6.39 -9.57 3.95
CA THR A 349 5.31 -9.29 4.89
C THR A 349 4.22 -10.34 4.81
N TYR A 350 3.50 -10.52 5.91
CA TYR A 350 2.28 -11.30 5.98
C TYR A 350 1.23 -10.55 6.78
N ASN A 351 0.00 -10.51 6.28
CA ASN A 351 -1.11 -9.89 6.98
C ASN A 351 -2.42 -10.65 6.73
N SER A 352 -3.08 -11.10 7.79
CA SER A 352 -4.32 -11.87 7.69
C SER A 352 -5.25 -11.65 8.87
N SER A 353 -6.45 -11.17 8.62
CA SER A 353 -7.55 -11.08 9.59
C SER A 353 -8.30 -12.41 9.82
N SER A 354 -8.03 -13.42 8.99
CA SER A 354 -8.80 -14.68 8.98
C SER A 354 -7.99 -15.92 9.37
N ILE A 355 -6.69 -15.78 9.63
CA ILE A 355 -5.87 -16.95 10.01
C ILE A 355 -6.19 -17.39 11.44
N SER A 356 -6.30 -18.71 11.63
CA SER A 356 -6.43 -19.28 12.97
C SER A 356 -5.11 -19.17 13.75
N PRO A 357 -5.14 -18.81 15.04
CA PRO A 357 -3.96 -18.83 15.91
C PRO A 357 -3.24 -20.19 15.98
N ILE A 358 -3.93 -21.28 15.67
CA ILE A 358 -3.35 -22.63 15.61
C ILE A 358 -2.51 -22.84 14.35
N LEU A 359 -2.91 -22.27 13.22
CA LEU A 359 -2.20 -22.41 11.94
C LEU A 359 -1.09 -21.38 11.78
N PHE A 360 -1.21 -20.23 12.41
CA PHE A 360 -0.28 -19.13 12.26
C PHE A 360 1.18 -19.48 12.63
N PRO A 361 1.46 -20.25 13.71
CA PRO A 361 2.82 -20.72 14.01
C PRO A 361 3.50 -21.44 12.86
N THR A 362 2.77 -22.30 12.14
CA THR A 362 3.31 -23.03 10.99
C THR A 362 3.67 -22.09 9.84
N VAL A 363 2.85 -21.07 9.58
CA VAL A 363 3.15 -20.05 8.56
C VAL A 363 4.41 -19.27 8.93
N ILE A 364 4.55 -18.84 10.20
CA ILE A 364 5.71 -18.12 10.70
C ILE A 364 6.98 -18.96 10.54
N VAL A 365 6.97 -20.23 10.98
CA VAL A 365 8.15 -21.11 10.90
C VAL A 365 8.51 -21.45 9.46
N ASN A 366 7.54 -21.64 8.57
CA ASN A 366 7.82 -21.85 7.15
C ASN A 366 8.50 -20.63 6.52
N ALA A 367 8.03 -19.42 6.86
CA ALA A 367 8.68 -18.19 6.43
C ALA A 367 10.09 -18.06 7.02
N ALA A 368 10.28 -18.41 8.28
CA ALA A 368 11.60 -18.35 8.94
C ALA A 368 12.60 -19.31 8.30
N ARG A 369 12.20 -20.56 8.05
CA ARG A 369 13.04 -21.56 7.35
C ARG A 369 13.37 -21.13 5.91
N TYR A 370 12.42 -20.50 5.23
CA TYR A 370 12.66 -19.96 3.90
C TYR A 370 13.73 -18.85 3.93
N TYR A 371 13.71 -17.97 4.96
CA TYR A 371 14.67 -16.90 5.17
C TYR A 371 15.85 -17.32 6.08
N ASN A 372 16.57 -18.39 5.70
CA ASN A 372 17.81 -18.86 6.32
C ASN A 372 17.71 -19.08 7.83
N ASP A 373 16.63 -19.72 8.27
CA ASP A 373 16.32 -19.95 9.68
C ASP A 373 16.30 -18.66 10.51
N ALA A 374 15.53 -17.68 10.03
CA ALA A 374 15.41 -16.34 10.60
C ALA A 374 15.11 -16.35 12.10
N TYR A 375 15.62 -15.37 12.85
CA TYR A 375 15.25 -15.14 14.24
C TYR A 375 13.81 -14.69 14.35
N ILE A 376 13.01 -15.30 15.21
CA ILE A 376 11.59 -14.96 15.40
C ILE A 376 11.39 -14.25 16.73
N LEU A 377 10.71 -13.10 16.75
CA LEU A 377 10.23 -12.42 17.95
C LEU A 377 8.72 -12.26 17.88
N VAL A 378 7.99 -12.97 18.75
CA VAL A 378 6.52 -12.99 18.80
C VAL A 378 6.01 -12.09 19.91
N GLU A 379 5.01 -11.26 19.64
CA GLU A 379 4.21 -10.61 20.68
C GLU A 379 3.23 -11.61 21.31
N ILE A 380 3.17 -11.63 22.65
CA ILE A 380 2.42 -12.65 23.40
C ILE A 380 1.27 -12.10 24.25
N ASN A 381 0.84 -10.85 24.04
CA ASN A 381 -0.22 -10.24 24.85
C ASN A 381 -1.57 -10.95 24.66
N ASN A 382 -1.92 -11.22 23.41
CA ASN A 382 -3.23 -11.75 23.05
C ASN A 382 -3.24 -13.27 22.98
N ASN A 383 -2.17 -13.88 22.44
CA ASN A 383 -2.08 -15.32 22.21
C ASN A 383 -0.66 -15.87 22.49
N PRO A 384 -0.28 -16.07 23.75
CA PRO A 384 1.03 -16.65 24.11
C PRO A 384 1.24 -18.05 23.53
N GLN A 385 0.17 -18.80 23.26
CA GLN A 385 0.21 -20.14 22.69
C GLN A 385 0.93 -20.22 21.35
N VAL A 386 0.95 -19.12 20.55
CA VAL A 386 1.67 -19.06 19.28
C VAL A 386 3.17 -19.28 19.51
N ALA A 387 3.75 -18.58 20.47
CA ALA A 387 5.18 -18.72 20.80
C ALA A 387 5.48 -20.10 21.43
N ASP A 388 4.60 -20.60 22.29
CA ASP A 388 4.75 -21.92 22.92
C ASP A 388 4.70 -23.03 21.85
N TYR A 389 3.81 -22.95 20.87
CA TYR A 389 3.69 -23.92 19.79
C TYR A 389 4.93 -23.90 18.87
N ILE A 390 5.45 -22.71 18.55
CA ILE A 390 6.69 -22.58 17.77
C ILE A 390 7.86 -23.26 18.50
N HIS A 391 7.94 -23.10 19.82
CA HIS A 391 9.04 -23.65 20.60
C HIS A 391 8.90 -25.14 20.89
N ALA A 392 7.73 -25.57 21.39
CA ALA A 392 7.53 -26.92 21.91
C ALA A 392 7.12 -27.94 20.85
N ASP A 393 6.24 -27.56 19.91
CA ASP A 393 5.69 -28.47 18.91
C ASP A 393 6.45 -28.44 17.58
N LEU A 394 6.90 -27.25 17.15
CA LEU A 394 7.67 -27.08 15.92
C LEU A 394 9.18 -27.12 16.14
N GLU A 395 9.63 -27.18 17.40
CA GLU A 395 11.03 -27.28 17.84
C GLU A 395 11.95 -26.26 17.14
N TYR A 396 11.44 -25.01 16.99
CA TYR A 396 12.19 -23.98 16.27
C TYR A 396 13.19 -23.28 17.20
N GLU A 397 14.48 -23.41 16.93
CA GLU A 397 15.56 -22.99 17.82
C GLU A 397 15.77 -21.47 17.88
N ASN A 398 15.61 -20.76 16.75
CA ASN A 398 15.86 -19.32 16.64
C ASN A 398 14.69 -18.44 17.13
N LEU A 399 13.87 -18.95 18.06
CA LEU A 399 12.87 -18.17 18.76
C LEU A 399 13.52 -17.30 19.83
N LEU A 400 13.39 -15.99 19.72
CA LEU A 400 13.95 -15.03 20.67
C LEU A 400 13.21 -15.06 22.00
N LYS A 401 13.98 -15.15 23.08
CA LYS A 401 13.51 -15.27 24.45
C LYS A 401 13.66 -13.93 25.16
N VAL A 402 12.70 -13.64 26.06
CA VAL A 402 12.68 -12.38 26.81
C VAL A 402 12.75 -12.65 28.31
N PHE A 403 13.69 -12.02 28.98
CA PHE A 403 13.78 -12.06 30.44
C PHE A 403 12.83 -11.03 31.04
N THR A 404 11.96 -11.50 31.95
CA THR A 404 11.00 -10.68 32.71
C THR A 404 11.33 -10.78 34.21
N GLY A 405 12.12 -9.82 34.70
CA GLY A 405 12.42 -9.72 36.14
C GLY A 405 11.42 -8.83 36.87
N ASN A 406 11.07 -9.17 38.13
CA ASN A 406 10.07 -8.44 38.94
C ASN A 406 10.31 -6.92 39.13
N LYS A 407 11.46 -6.38 38.76
CA LYS A 407 11.83 -4.96 38.88
C LYS A 407 12.73 -4.45 37.73
N LYS A 408 12.99 -5.25 36.72
CA LYS A 408 13.85 -4.85 35.59
C LYS A 408 13.02 -4.76 34.31
N PRO A 409 13.33 -3.85 33.40
CA PRO A 409 12.70 -3.82 32.08
C PRO A 409 12.96 -5.13 31.33
N GLN A 410 12.04 -5.50 30.46
CA GLN A 410 12.18 -6.69 29.61
C GLN A 410 13.44 -6.58 28.75
N GLN A 411 14.17 -7.68 28.62
CA GLN A 411 15.43 -7.75 27.85
C GLN A 411 15.51 -9.07 27.09
N LEU A 412 16.03 -9.05 25.86
CA LEU A 412 16.35 -10.27 25.12
C LEU A 412 17.44 -11.07 25.84
N SER A 413 17.29 -12.39 25.86
CA SER A 413 18.21 -13.32 26.55
C SER A 413 18.54 -14.52 25.67
N ALA A 414 19.80 -14.95 25.70
CA ALA A 414 20.28 -16.15 25.03
C ALA A 414 20.01 -17.45 25.82
N GLY A 415 19.78 -17.36 27.13
CA GLY A 415 19.80 -18.52 28.02
C GLY A 415 18.42 -18.97 28.52
N PHE A 416 18.40 -20.08 29.27
CA PHE A 416 17.28 -20.57 30.02
C PHE A 416 17.52 -20.26 31.50
N ALA A 417 17.00 -19.16 32.03
CA ALA A 417 17.07 -18.80 33.42
C ALA A 417 15.65 -18.61 33.98
N ARG A 418 15.53 -18.59 35.30
CA ARG A 418 14.26 -18.32 35.99
C ARG A 418 13.74 -16.95 35.60
N GLY A 419 12.51 -16.84 35.07
CA GLY A 419 11.89 -15.59 34.60
C GLY A 419 12.07 -15.31 33.09
N ILE A 420 12.50 -16.31 32.32
CA ILE A 420 12.49 -16.24 30.85
C ILE A 420 11.14 -16.70 30.32
N GLN A 421 10.60 -15.96 29.37
CA GLN A 421 9.39 -16.30 28.61
C GLN A 421 9.70 -16.35 27.12
N MET A 422 8.95 -17.15 26.38
CA MET A 422 9.01 -17.18 24.92
C MET A 422 8.21 -16.02 24.37
N GLY A 423 8.89 -15.12 23.63
CA GLY A 423 8.25 -13.94 23.05
C GLY A 423 8.20 -12.71 23.96
N LEU A 424 7.71 -11.61 23.41
CA LEU A 424 7.70 -10.28 23.99
C LEU A 424 6.32 -9.91 24.53
N LYS A 425 6.22 -9.49 25.76
CA LYS A 425 5.00 -8.87 26.28
C LYS A 425 5.01 -7.37 25.98
N MET A 426 4.09 -6.91 25.14
CA MET A 426 3.96 -5.49 24.81
C MET A 426 3.41 -4.72 26.02
N SER A 427 4.29 -4.07 26.75
CA SER A 427 3.95 -3.13 27.81
C SER A 427 4.03 -1.69 27.28
N THR A 428 3.44 -0.74 28.00
CA THR A 428 3.54 0.69 27.63
C THR A 428 4.99 1.12 27.46
N GLN A 429 5.90 0.66 28.33
CA GLN A 429 7.32 0.99 28.23
C GLN A 429 7.98 0.37 26.99
N VAL A 430 7.69 -0.90 26.67
CA VAL A 430 8.19 -1.58 25.46
C VAL A 430 7.72 -0.84 24.21
N LYS A 431 6.41 -0.51 24.14
CA LYS A 431 5.83 0.22 23.01
C LYS A 431 6.47 1.60 22.85
N GLN A 432 6.68 2.35 23.94
CA GLN A 432 7.33 3.65 23.89
C GLN A 432 8.77 3.58 23.39
N VAL A 433 9.57 2.62 23.88
CA VAL A 433 10.95 2.41 23.42
C VAL A 433 10.95 1.99 21.96
N GLY A 434 10.09 1.05 21.57
CA GLY A 434 9.95 0.59 20.19
C GLY A 434 9.56 1.73 19.23
N CYS A 435 8.54 2.51 19.56
CA CYS A 435 8.12 3.68 18.77
C CYS A 435 9.23 4.73 18.64
N SER A 436 9.90 5.08 19.75
CA SER A 436 10.99 6.07 19.72
C SER A 436 12.15 5.59 18.83
N ASN A 437 12.51 4.33 18.92
CA ASN A 437 13.59 3.78 18.10
C ASN A 437 13.15 3.57 16.64
N LEU A 438 11.90 3.16 16.37
CA LEU A 438 11.36 3.07 15.01
C LEU A 438 11.45 4.43 14.30
N LYS A 439 11.07 5.50 14.99
CA LYS A 439 11.25 6.86 14.47
C LYS A 439 12.70 7.13 14.09
N THR A 440 13.65 6.80 14.98
CA THR A 440 15.08 7.00 14.73
C THR A 440 15.59 6.18 13.53
N LEU A 441 15.12 4.94 13.39
CA LEU A 441 15.53 4.07 12.29
C LEU A 441 15.01 4.58 10.94
N ILE A 442 13.74 4.99 10.88
CA ILE A 442 13.12 5.46 9.63
C ILE A 442 13.61 6.85 9.26
N GLU A 443 13.61 7.81 10.21
CA GLU A 443 14.06 9.18 9.93
C GLU A 443 15.56 9.27 9.63
N GLY A 444 16.35 8.31 10.13
CA GLY A 444 17.78 8.18 9.86
C GLY A 444 18.14 7.30 8.66
N ASP A 445 17.19 6.90 7.82
CA ASP A 445 17.40 6.01 6.67
C ASP A 445 18.09 4.66 7.00
N LYS A 446 17.84 4.16 8.23
CA LYS A 446 18.41 2.90 8.72
C LYS A 446 17.48 1.70 8.60
N LEU A 447 16.23 1.92 8.20
CA LEU A 447 15.23 0.90 7.91
C LEU A 447 14.48 1.29 6.64
N LEU A 448 14.54 0.43 5.63
CA LEU A 448 13.81 0.57 4.37
C LEU A 448 12.54 -0.26 4.43
N ILE A 449 11.44 0.36 4.07
CA ILE A 449 10.10 -0.23 4.06
C ILE A 449 9.70 -0.45 2.62
N ASN A 450 9.45 -1.69 2.23
CA ASN A 450 9.09 -2.05 0.87
C ASN A 450 7.58 -2.23 0.69
N ASP A 451 6.86 -2.60 1.76
CA ASP A 451 5.43 -2.89 1.72
C ASP A 451 4.56 -1.63 1.80
N PHE A 452 3.58 -1.53 0.88
CA PHE A 452 2.64 -0.41 0.86
C PHE A 452 1.69 -0.42 2.06
N ASP A 453 1.22 -1.58 2.53
CA ASP A 453 0.28 -1.64 3.65
C ASP A 453 0.97 -1.17 4.94
N THR A 454 2.22 -1.57 5.16
CA THR A 454 3.07 -1.06 6.25
C THR A 454 3.26 0.46 6.15
N TYR A 455 3.57 0.95 4.94
CA TYR A 455 3.68 2.39 4.68
C TYR A 455 2.37 3.12 5.00
N SER A 456 1.24 2.59 4.53
CA SER A 456 -0.09 3.17 4.75
C SER A 456 -0.45 3.26 6.24
N GLU A 457 -0.17 2.21 7.01
CA GLU A 457 -0.39 2.21 8.46
C GLU A 457 0.48 3.24 9.19
N LEU A 458 1.74 3.39 8.81
CA LEU A 458 2.61 4.44 9.38
C LEU A 458 2.09 5.86 9.15
N THR A 459 1.35 6.09 8.07
CA THR A 459 0.74 7.40 7.78
C THR A 459 -0.45 7.73 8.67
N THR A 460 -1.05 6.72 9.30
CA THR A 460 -2.18 6.82 10.22
C THR A 460 -1.82 6.44 11.66
N PHE A 461 -0.56 6.08 11.91
CA PHE A 461 -0.05 5.73 13.24
C PHE A 461 0.28 6.99 14.01
N GLU A 462 -0.69 7.47 14.78
CA GLU A 462 -0.65 8.78 15.42
C GLU A 462 -0.56 8.72 16.95
N GLN A 463 -0.20 9.84 17.54
CA GLN A 463 -0.10 9.95 18.98
C GLN A 463 -1.47 9.76 19.64
N TYR A 464 -1.58 8.75 20.48
CA TYR A 464 -2.75 8.47 21.31
C TYR A 464 -2.35 8.49 22.78
N LYS A 465 -2.81 9.51 23.53
CA LYS A 465 -2.40 9.75 24.94
C LYS A 465 -0.87 9.83 25.07
N THR A 466 -0.26 8.89 25.78
CA THR A 466 1.19 8.81 26.01
C THR A 466 1.90 7.82 25.08
N SER A 467 1.22 7.28 24.09
CA SER A 467 1.73 6.26 23.16
C SER A 467 1.31 6.59 21.71
N PHE A 468 1.41 5.64 20.81
CA PHE A 468 0.96 5.73 19.43
C PHE A 468 0.00 4.57 19.13
N ALA A 469 -0.97 4.81 18.26
CA ALA A 469 -1.94 3.82 17.81
C ALA A 469 -2.48 4.24 16.44
N ALA A 470 -3.18 3.33 15.76
CA ALA A 470 -3.90 3.66 14.54
C ALA A 470 -4.95 4.75 14.80
N ALA A 471 -5.13 5.65 13.83
CA ALA A 471 -6.25 6.59 13.80
C ALA A 471 -7.60 5.84 13.77
N GLU A 472 -8.69 6.51 14.13
CA GLU A 472 -10.02 5.91 14.15
C GLU A 472 -10.38 5.32 12.77
N GLY A 473 -10.68 4.02 12.73
CA GLY A 473 -11.00 3.29 11.50
C GLY A 473 -9.80 2.85 10.65
N ALA A 474 -8.58 3.00 11.16
CA ALA A 474 -7.34 2.45 10.57
C ALA A 474 -6.82 1.28 11.41
N ASN A 475 -5.87 0.52 10.85
CA ASN A 475 -5.18 -0.58 11.51
C ASN A 475 -3.73 -0.19 11.79
N ASP A 476 -3.08 -0.86 12.76
CA ASP A 476 -1.65 -0.70 13.08
C ASP A 476 -0.88 -2.03 13.18
N ASP A 477 -1.46 -3.13 12.71
CA ASP A 477 -0.89 -4.48 12.82
C ASP A 477 0.51 -4.57 12.18
N MET A 478 0.68 -4.06 10.97
CA MET A 478 1.98 -4.01 10.28
C MET A 478 2.95 -3.02 10.91
N ALA A 479 2.46 -1.84 11.31
CA ALA A 479 3.27 -0.84 12.03
C ALA A 479 3.77 -1.40 13.37
N MET A 480 2.95 -2.20 14.07
CA MET A 480 3.33 -2.86 15.31
C MET A 480 4.43 -3.91 15.11
N THR A 481 4.45 -4.65 14.00
CA THR A 481 5.60 -5.54 13.70
C THR A 481 6.92 -4.75 13.64
N LEU A 482 6.91 -3.55 13.04
CA LEU A 482 8.09 -2.70 13.01
C LEU A 482 8.45 -2.12 14.39
N VAL A 483 7.45 -1.81 15.23
CA VAL A 483 7.68 -1.38 16.63
C VAL A 483 8.36 -2.49 17.44
N ILE A 484 7.92 -3.74 17.27
CA ILE A 484 8.53 -4.94 17.90
C ILE A 484 9.98 -5.09 17.43
N PHE A 485 10.23 -5.01 16.13
CA PHE A 485 11.57 -5.07 15.56
C PHE A 485 12.47 -3.93 16.09
N ALA A 486 11.97 -2.70 16.05
CA ALA A 486 12.71 -1.54 16.52
C ALA A 486 13.07 -1.65 18.01
N TRP A 487 12.19 -2.22 18.85
CA TRP A 487 12.53 -2.53 20.23
C TRP A 487 13.65 -3.56 20.31
N ALA A 488 13.61 -4.63 19.50
CA ALA A 488 14.64 -5.67 19.49
C ALA A 488 16.02 -5.09 19.16
N THR A 489 16.14 -4.16 18.23
CA THR A 489 17.43 -3.55 17.85
C THR A 489 18.07 -2.73 18.97
N THR A 490 17.30 -2.32 19.99
CA THR A 490 17.85 -1.65 21.19
C THR A 490 18.54 -2.63 22.14
N GLN A 491 18.26 -3.93 22.02
CA GLN A 491 18.71 -4.95 22.96
C GLN A 491 20.16 -5.38 22.72
N LYS A 492 20.89 -5.60 23.82
CA LYS A 492 22.30 -6.01 23.74
C LYS A 492 22.48 -7.33 22.99
N TYR A 493 21.64 -8.34 23.28
CA TYR A 493 21.70 -9.64 22.65
C TYR A 493 21.46 -9.57 21.13
N PHE A 494 20.52 -8.75 20.68
CA PHE A 494 20.30 -8.53 19.24
C PHE A 494 21.57 -7.97 18.55
N ARG A 495 22.22 -6.99 19.18
CA ARG A 495 23.48 -6.43 18.66
C ARG A 495 24.61 -7.45 18.65
N GLU A 496 24.64 -8.37 19.61
CA GLU A 496 25.62 -9.46 19.65
C GLU A 496 25.42 -10.43 18.49
N ILE A 497 24.16 -10.79 18.15
CA ILE A 497 23.82 -11.60 16.97
C ILE A 497 24.38 -10.95 15.70
N VAL A 498 23.97 -9.72 15.44
CA VAL A 498 24.39 -8.96 14.23
C VAL A 498 25.92 -8.76 14.19
N ASN A 499 26.56 -8.45 15.32
CA ASN A 499 28.01 -8.23 15.37
C ASN A 499 28.82 -9.53 15.24
N HIS A 500 28.30 -10.64 15.72
CA HIS A 500 28.98 -11.93 15.60
C HIS A 500 29.11 -12.35 14.13
N ASP A 501 28.03 -12.21 13.39
CA ASP A 501 28.04 -12.58 11.98
C ASP A 501 28.78 -11.55 11.12
N LEU A 502 28.72 -10.27 11.44
CA LEU A 502 29.55 -9.28 10.78
C LEU A 502 31.05 -9.57 10.97
N ARG A 503 31.46 -10.01 12.16
CA ARG A 503 32.85 -10.42 12.41
C ARG A 503 33.22 -11.68 11.63
N LYS A 504 32.30 -12.64 11.53
CA LYS A 504 32.50 -13.87 10.75
C LYS A 504 32.60 -13.55 9.26
N GLN A 505 31.76 -12.64 8.74
CA GLN A 505 31.85 -12.14 7.36
C GLN A 505 33.19 -11.44 7.09
N ILE A 506 33.63 -10.53 7.95
CA ILE A 506 34.92 -9.84 7.81
C ILE A 506 36.09 -10.83 7.88
N GLN A 507 36.00 -11.85 8.72
CA GLN A 507 37.04 -12.88 8.78
C GLN A 507 37.10 -13.73 7.50
N LEU A 508 35.94 -14.10 6.94
CA LEU A 508 35.85 -14.82 5.67
C LEU A 508 36.33 -13.96 4.49
N GLU A 509 35.93 -12.69 4.42
CA GLU A 509 36.43 -11.76 3.40
C GLU A 509 37.96 -11.56 3.49
N ASN A 510 38.50 -11.44 4.70
CA ASN A 510 39.94 -11.33 4.90
C ASN A 510 40.69 -12.64 4.53
N MET A 511 40.10 -13.81 4.81
CA MET A 511 40.70 -15.10 4.39
C MET A 511 40.68 -15.23 2.87
N ASN A 512 39.61 -14.85 2.20
CA ASN A 512 39.54 -14.89 0.73
C ASN A 512 40.51 -13.90 0.08
N GLN A 513 40.70 -12.70 0.64
CA GLN A 513 41.72 -11.75 0.15
C GLN A 513 43.12 -12.27 0.35
N ILE A 514 43.40 -13.02 1.43
CA ILE A 514 44.70 -13.66 1.66
C ILE A 514 44.93 -14.77 0.63
N ASP A 515 43.90 -15.56 0.28
CA ASP A 515 44.01 -16.60 -0.75
C ASP A 515 44.16 -16.02 -2.17
N GLU A 516 43.58 -14.86 -2.48
CA GLU A 516 43.81 -14.17 -3.75
C GLU A 516 45.17 -13.48 -3.84
N ASP A 517 45.72 -13.00 -2.72
CA ASP A 517 47.04 -12.35 -2.66
C ASP A 517 48.20 -13.35 -2.59
N VAL A 518 47.96 -14.63 -2.32
CA VAL A 518 48.96 -15.69 -2.45
C VAL A 518 49.17 -16.00 -3.94
N LEU A 519 49.96 -15.17 -4.59
CA LEU A 519 50.54 -15.54 -5.87
C LEU A 519 51.27 -16.90 -5.69
N PRO A 520 51.05 -17.90 -6.56
CA PRO A 520 51.79 -19.12 -6.51
C PRO A 520 53.27 -18.74 -6.59
N ALA A 521 53.99 -18.97 -5.49
CA ALA A 521 55.44 -18.78 -5.51
C ALA A 521 56.01 -19.57 -6.70
N PRO A 522 56.80 -18.95 -7.57
CA PRO A 522 57.37 -19.69 -8.67
C PRO A 522 58.14 -20.89 -8.07
N ILE A 523 57.77 -22.09 -8.50
CA ILE A 523 58.54 -23.31 -8.17
C ILE A 523 59.89 -23.06 -8.77
N ILE A 524 60.87 -22.63 -7.95
CA ILE A 524 62.28 -22.65 -8.30
C ILE A 524 62.67 -24.11 -8.11
N GLU A 525 62.65 -24.88 -9.19
CA GLU A 525 63.35 -26.17 -9.22
C GLU A 525 64.78 -25.87 -8.92
N SER A 526 65.18 -26.10 -7.68
CA SER A 526 66.62 -26.17 -7.29
C SER A 526 67.12 -27.49 -7.74
N PRO A 527 68.24 -27.56 -8.51
CA PRO A 527 68.80 -28.81 -8.98
C PRO A 527 69.65 -29.48 -7.90
N LEU A 528 69.34 -29.30 -6.63
CA LEU A 528 70.06 -29.96 -5.53
C LEU A 528 69.14 -31.01 -4.91
N ASP A 529 69.47 -32.30 -5.17
CA ASP A 529 68.92 -33.46 -4.46
C ASP A 529 69.31 -33.37 -2.98
N HIS A 530 68.42 -32.79 -2.15
CA HIS A 530 68.57 -32.84 -0.69
C HIS A 530 68.15 -34.24 -0.21
N LYS A 531 69.12 -35.03 0.26
CA LYS A 531 68.86 -36.31 0.92
C LYS A 531 68.61 -36.07 2.39
N PHE A 532 67.41 -36.44 2.84
CA PHE A 532 67.08 -36.46 4.25
C PHE A 532 67.25 -37.88 4.82
N GLU A 533 67.92 -38.00 5.97
CA GLU A 533 67.98 -39.24 6.73
C GLU A 533 67.23 -39.10 8.06
N VAL A 534 66.51 -40.15 8.45
CA VAL A 534 65.78 -40.21 9.71
C VAL A 534 66.68 -40.92 10.74
N LEU A 535 67.12 -40.18 11.75
CA LEU A 535 67.85 -40.69 12.90
C LEU A 535 67.08 -40.35 14.19
N ASP A 536 66.84 -41.35 15.02
CA ASP A 536 66.15 -41.24 16.30
C ASP A 536 64.78 -40.60 16.26
N GLY A 537 64.04 -40.73 15.12
CA GLY A 537 62.66 -40.19 14.96
C GLY A 537 62.59 -38.75 14.49
N ASP A 538 63.69 -38.07 14.31
CA ASP A 538 63.78 -36.72 13.76
C ASP A 538 64.32 -36.71 12.32
N MET A 539 63.83 -35.81 11.46
CA MET A 539 64.34 -35.62 10.10
C MET A 539 65.55 -34.66 10.10
N TRP A 540 66.64 -35.07 9.43
CA TRP A 540 67.88 -34.29 9.33
C TRP A 540 68.25 -34.07 7.86
N GLU A 541 68.70 -32.85 7.55
CA GLU A 541 69.28 -32.56 6.23
C GLU A 541 70.77 -32.87 6.22
N ALA A 542 71.17 -33.66 5.26
CA ALA A 542 72.61 -34.01 5.09
C ALA A 542 73.29 -32.88 4.34
N ALA A 543 74.24 -32.19 5.01
CA ALA A 543 75.11 -31.23 4.36
C ALA A 543 76.23 -31.94 3.59
N ASP A 544 76.61 -31.37 2.43
CA ASP A 544 77.77 -31.88 1.62
C ASP A 544 79.05 -31.91 2.48
N GLY A 545 79.42 -33.10 2.90
CA GLY A 545 80.64 -33.33 3.70
C GLY A 545 80.48 -34.28 4.88
N GLY A 546 79.26 -34.80 5.11
CA GLY A 546 79.06 -35.90 6.10
C GLY A 546 78.85 -35.45 7.54
N GLU A 547 78.65 -34.21 7.84
CA GLU A 547 78.24 -33.74 9.20
C GLU A 547 76.78 -33.38 9.24
N VAL A 548 76.04 -33.93 10.23
CA VAL A 548 74.61 -33.68 10.48
C VAL A 548 74.48 -32.54 11.48
N TYR A 549 73.86 -31.43 11.12
CA TYR A 549 73.64 -30.32 12.02
C TYR A 549 72.25 -30.43 12.70
N ALA A 550 72.26 -30.71 14.00
CA ALA A 550 71.10 -30.71 14.85
C ALA A 550 70.93 -29.33 15.50
N GLY A 551 70.09 -28.47 14.95
CA GLY A 551 69.95 -27.19 15.63
C GLY A 551 68.73 -26.35 15.20
N PHE A 552 68.41 -26.35 13.94
CA PHE A 552 67.50 -25.35 13.41
C PHE A 552 66.01 -25.70 13.58
N PHE A 553 65.64 -26.96 13.61
CA PHE A 553 64.24 -27.40 13.66
C PHE A 553 63.64 -27.51 15.07
N ARG A 554 64.47 -27.58 16.11
CA ARG A 554 63.95 -27.67 17.51
C ARG A 554 63.35 -26.41 18.03
N ASP A 555 63.76 -25.25 17.52
CA ASP A 555 63.24 -23.95 17.95
C ASP A 555 61.99 -23.53 17.18
N MET A 556 61.72 -24.06 16.00
CA MET A 556 60.54 -23.75 15.20
C MET A 556 59.28 -24.48 15.66
N LEU A 557 59.41 -25.70 16.20
CA LEU A 557 58.30 -26.52 16.73
C LEU A 557 57.90 -26.20 18.18
N LYS A 558 58.67 -25.36 18.89
CA LYS A 558 58.30 -24.87 20.23
C LYS A 558 57.48 -23.58 20.21
N ASN A 559 57.33 -22.95 19.06
CA ASN A 559 56.56 -21.69 18.89
C ASN A 559 55.32 -21.83 17.99
N MET A 560 54.90 -23.08 17.69
CA MET A 560 53.58 -23.34 17.08
C MET A 560 52.59 -23.82 18.16
#